data_4d809d76c3da100233ed16cbe0db15e3
#
_entry.id   4d809d76c3da100233ed16cbe0db15e3
#
_cell.length_a   1.000
_cell.length_b   1.000
_cell.length_c   1.000
_cell.angle_alpha   90.00
_cell.angle_beta   90.00
_cell.angle_gamma   90.00
#
_symmetry.space_group_name_H-M   'P 1'
#
loop_
_entity.id
_entity.type
_entity.pdbx_description
1 polymer ?
#
loop_
_entity_poly.entity_id
_entity_poly.type
_entity_poly.pdbx_seq_one_letter_code
_entity_poly.pdbx_strand_id
1 'polypeptide(L)'
;MIRISCKNERFTYDMYHIVKSFLPDAEISQKVDPEQELLIEMTAEEEPDLEEQACDKKVRWTFFHCREAEIADISEKREQKRYINKKLYQTLVKKTGEEHAWGNMTGVRPTKMIMERLEEGSSEEEIIRYMHDTYVVSEKKAMLGIEIAKREKAQLDKLDYENGYSLYIGIPFCPTTCSYCSFTSYPVAKWQDRMDEYVDALLKELAFIAEVSKEKHLNAIYMGGGTPTTLSAQQMDRVLSFLEEHFSFEHLKEYTIEAGRPDSITEDKLRVIRKHGVGRISINPQTMQQKTLDVIGRRHTVEDVVRIFHLARELGFDNINMDLIAGLPGEHPEEMEDTLRQIKELAPDSLTVHALAMKHGSRLTRERAASTEKQNYKQMARELEEMIDMARKAAGEMGLYPYYLYRQKNIAGNFENVGYAKVDKAGIYNILIMEEKQSIVAAGAGASTKVVLPYEIPAPGSKNGRMTNLIRIENVRDVGEYISRIDEMIERKGEGLWH
;
A
#
# COMPACT_ATOMS: atom_id res chain seq x y z
N MET A 1 -14.89 -5.98 25.37
CA MET A 1 -14.14 -4.69 25.23
C MET A 1 -12.74 -4.83 25.80
N ILE A 2 -11.71 -4.29 25.12
CA ILE A 2 -10.34 -4.21 25.65
C ILE A 2 -10.02 -2.76 25.97
N ARG A 3 -9.46 -2.51 27.15
CA ARG A 3 -9.00 -1.18 27.55
C ARG A 3 -7.48 -1.17 27.67
N ILE A 4 -6.84 -0.23 26.97
CA ILE A 4 -5.42 0.07 27.10
C ILE A 4 -5.29 1.34 27.94
N SER A 5 -4.65 1.26 29.08
CA SER A 5 -4.33 2.40 29.96
C SER A 5 -2.82 2.56 30.05
N CYS A 6 -2.32 3.76 29.72
CA CYS A 6 -0.89 4.08 29.70
C CYS A 6 -0.62 5.40 30.43
N LYS A 7 0.51 5.50 31.15
CA LYS A 7 1.01 6.78 31.69
C LYS A 7 1.40 7.77 30.59
N ASN A 8 1.75 7.25 29.40
CA ASN A 8 2.28 8.07 28.30
C ASN A 8 1.68 7.64 26.96
N GLU A 9 1.21 8.60 26.18
CA GLU A 9 0.59 8.42 24.86
C GLU A 9 1.50 7.71 23.85
N ARG A 10 2.83 7.79 24.00
CA ARG A 10 3.82 7.21 23.06
C ARG A 10 3.68 5.71 22.81
N PHE A 11 3.03 4.97 23.72
CA PHE A 11 2.87 3.52 23.64
C PHE A 11 1.54 3.09 23.01
N THR A 12 0.50 3.93 23.07
CA THR A 12 -0.87 3.55 22.72
C THR A 12 -1.03 3.08 21.29
N TYR A 13 -0.39 3.77 20.36
CA TYR A 13 -0.54 3.52 18.93
C TYR A 13 -0.12 2.10 18.50
N ASP A 14 1.12 1.69 18.82
CA ASP A 14 1.60 0.36 18.39
C ASP A 14 0.87 -0.75 19.12
N MET A 15 0.59 -0.55 20.41
CA MET A 15 -0.15 -1.52 21.23
C MET A 15 -1.55 -1.76 20.67
N TYR A 16 -2.26 -0.69 20.27
CA TYR A 16 -3.54 -0.81 19.58
C TYR A 16 -3.42 -1.70 18.34
N HIS A 17 -2.42 -1.47 17.50
CA HIS A 17 -2.25 -2.23 16.28
C HIS A 17 -1.83 -3.67 16.52
N ILE A 18 -1.00 -3.93 17.52
CA ILE A 18 -0.62 -5.30 17.91
C ILE A 18 -1.85 -6.06 18.42
N VAL A 19 -2.66 -5.47 19.31
CA VAL A 19 -3.88 -6.12 19.82
C VAL A 19 -4.87 -6.36 18.68
N LYS A 20 -5.10 -5.36 17.81
CA LYS A 20 -6.00 -5.48 16.66
C LYS A 20 -5.58 -6.55 15.66
N SER A 21 -4.29 -6.84 15.51
CA SER A 21 -3.84 -7.90 14.61
C SER A 21 -4.18 -9.31 15.10
N PHE A 22 -4.28 -9.51 16.42
CA PHE A 22 -4.72 -10.78 17.03
C PHE A 22 -6.24 -10.86 17.24
N LEU A 23 -6.85 -9.73 17.54
CA LEU A 23 -8.26 -9.62 17.95
C LEU A 23 -8.94 -8.52 17.11
N PRO A 24 -9.17 -8.76 15.82
CA PRO A 24 -9.66 -7.74 14.88
C PRO A 24 -11.07 -7.22 15.23
N ASP A 25 -11.93 -8.02 15.84
CA ASP A 25 -13.28 -7.62 16.27
C ASP A 25 -13.31 -6.93 17.63
N ALA A 26 -12.23 -7.01 18.41
CA ALA A 26 -12.23 -6.44 19.75
C ALA A 26 -12.46 -4.91 19.67
N GLU A 27 -13.43 -4.43 20.43
CA GLU A 27 -13.57 -3.01 20.72
C GLU A 27 -12.43 -2.59 21.65
N ILE A 28 -11.61 -1.63 21.23
CA ILE A 28 -10.43 -1.19 21.99
C ILE A 28 -10.59 0.28 22.35
N SER A 29 -10.62 0.55 23.66
CA SER A 29 -10.53 1.91 24.20
C SER A 29 -9.10 2.22 24.67
N GLN A 30 -8.68 3.47 24.52
CA GLN A 30 -7.38 3.95 24.97
C GLN A 30 -7.56 5.07 26.00
N LYS A 31 -6.81 5.02 27.08
CA LYS A 31 -6.78 6.05 28.11
C LYS A 31 -5.32 6.39 28.42
N VAL A 32 -4.98 7.66 28.38
CA VAL A 32 -3.71 8.16 28.92
C VAL A 32 -4.00 8.70 30.31
N ASP A 33 -3.29 8.21 31.32
CA ASP A 33 -3.45 8.55 32.73
C ASP A 33 -2.06 8.62 33.37
N PRO A 34 -1.48 9.83 33.52
CA PRO A 34 -0.15 10.01 34.10
C PRO A 34 -0.04 9.55 35.57
N GLU A 35 -1.17 9.49 36.28
CA GLU A 35 -1.21 9.17 37.71
C GLU A 35 -1.38 7.67 37.99
N GLN A 36 -1.57 6.83 36.95
CA GLN A 36 -1.75 5.40 37.19
C GLN A 36 -0.48 4.72 37.74
N GLU A 37 -0.64 3.68 38.53
CA GLU A 37 0.44 2.93 39.19
C GLU A 37 1.36 2.22 38.18
N LEU A 38 0.77 1.57 37.21
CA LEU A 38 1.51 0.84 36.15
C LEU A 38 1.82 1.74 34.98
N LEU A 39 2.99 1.59 34.35
CA LEU A 39 3.32 2.29 33.11
C LEU A 39 2.29 1.97 32.01
N ILE A 40 1.88 0.69 31.95
CA ILE A 40 0.87 0.20 31.00
C ILE A 40 0.06 -0.90 31.69
N GLU A 41 -1.24 -0.86 31.50
CA GLU A 41 -2.17 -1.91 31.88
C GLU A 41 -3.18 -2.19 30.75
N MET A 42 -3.42 -3.46 30.46
CA MET A 42 -4.49 -3.88 29.55
C MET A 42 -5.45 -4.80 30.26
N THR A 43 -6.71 -4.41 30.22
CA THR A 43 -7.82 -5.18 30.79
C THR A 43 -8.81 -5.56 29.71
N ALA A 44 -9.36 -6.77 29.84
CA ALA A 44 -10.47 -7.25 29.04
C ALA A 44 -11.72 -7.40 29.92
N GLU A 45 -12.86 -7.11 29.35
CA GLU A 45 -14.17 -7.36 29.97
C GLU A 45 -14.81 -8.53 29.21
N GLU A 46 -15.16 -9.60 29.94
CA GLU A 46 -15.92 -10.72 29.40
C GLU A 46 -17.42 -10.48 29.64
N GLU A 47 -18.25 -10.84 28.68
CA GLU A 47 -19.71 -10.90 28.91
C GLU A 47 -20.02 -12.13 29.78
N PRO A 48 -20.88 -12.00 30.78
CA PRO A 48 -21.26 -13.14 31.61
C PRO A 48 -21.94 -14.21 30.75
N ASP A 49 -21.56 -15.47 30.93
CA ASP A 49 -22.23 -16.61 30.30
C ASP A 49 -23.71 -16.59 30.64
N LEU A 50 -24.59 -16.69 29.65
CA LEU A 50 -26.04 -16.63 29.81
C LEU A 50 -26.63 -17.80 30.62
N GLU A 51 -25.84 -18.80 31.01
CA GLU A 51 -26.26 -19.95 31.82
C GLU A 51 -26.09 -19.74 33.34
N GLU A 52 -25.34 -18.74 33.79
CA GLU A 52 -25.28 -18.36 35.22
C GLU A 52 -26.11 -17.08 35.47
N GLN A 53 -27.41 -17.29 35.71
CA GLN A 53 -28.32 -16.24 36.15
C GLN A 53 -28.01 -15.82 37.60
N ALA A 54 -26.98 -15.07 37.85
CA ALA A 54 -26.83 -14.32 39.11
C ALA A 54 -25.57 -13.44 39.20
N CYS A 55 -25.23 -12.63 38.22
CA CYS A 55 -24.40 -11.43 38.47
C CYS A 55 -24.34 -10.51 37.27
N ASP A 56 -24.91 -9.31 37.39
CA ASP A 56 -24.81 -8.19 36.42
C ASP A 56 -23.40 -7.55 36.33
N LYS A 57 -22.36 -8.22 36.76
CA LYS A 57 -21.00 -7.67 36.75
C LYS A 57 -20.17 -8.34 35.68
N LYS A 58 -19.90 -7.60 34.60
CA LYS A 58 -18.87 -7.97 33.66
C LYS A 58 -17.56 -8.24 34.41
N VAL A 59 -16.98 -9.43 34.20
CA VAL A 59 -15.73 -9.81 34.84
C VAL A 59 -14.60 -9.08 34.09
N ARG A 60 -13.92 -8.21 34.81
CA ARG A 60 -12.76 -7.47 34.25
C ARG A 60 -11.49 -8.14 34.76
N TRP A 61 -10.57 -8.45 33.83
CA TRP A 61 -9.29 -9.05 34.14
C TRP A 61 -8.12 -8.41 33.39
N THR A 62 -6.97 -8.27 34.09
CA THR A 62 -5.74 -7.76 33.50
C THR A 62 -5.01 -8.90 32.78
N PHE A 63 -4.79 -8.76 31.49
CA PHE A 63 -4.07 -9.78 30.72
C PHE A 63 -2.65 -9.36 30.32
N PHE A 64 -2.34 -8.07 30.43
CA PHE A 64 -1.01 -7.54 30.18
C PHE A 64 -0.75 -6.35 31.08
N HIS A 65 0.46 -6.26 31.63
CA HIS A 65 0.96 -5.07 32.32
C HIS A 65 2.45 -4.90 32.12
N CYS A 66 2.94 -3.66 32.27
CA CYS A 66 4.35 -3.31 32.32
C CYS A 66 4.57 -2.25 33.40
N ARG A 67 5.59 -2.44 34.22
CA ARG A 67 6.02 -1.50 35.27
C ARG A 67 7.14 -0.61 34.77
N GLU A 68 7.30 0.57 35.32
CA GLU A 68 8.41 1.48 35.01
C GLU A 68 9.76 0.83 35.27
N ALA A 69 9.90 0.06 36.34
CA ALA A 69 11.12 -0.66 36.69
C ALA A 69 11.58 -1.65 35.61
N GLU A 70 10.67 -2.19 34.80
CA GLU A 70 10.99 -3.13 33.73
C GLU A 70 11.73 -2.48 32.55
N ILE A 71 11.66 -1.18 32.43
CA ILE A 71 12.31 -0.40 31.37
C ILE A 71 13.30 0.63 31.92
N ALA A 72 13.55 0.63 33.25
CA ALA A 72 14.38 1.64 33.90
C ALA A 72 15.83 1.63 33.38
N ASP A 73 16.37 0.46 33.08
CA ASP A 73 17.74 0.30 32.56
C ASP A 73 17.85 0.54 31.04
N ILE A 74 16.73 0.76 30.35
CA ILE A 74 16.70 1.02 28.90
C ILE A 74 16.70 2.52 28.67
N SER A 75 17.84 3.10 28.32
CA SER A 75 18.01 4.54 28.14
C SER A 75 17.26 5.09 26.93
N GLU A 76 17.24 4.36 25.83
CA GLU A 76 16.66 4.80 24.58
C GLU A 76 15.14 4.58 24.53
N LYS A 77 14.38 5.66 24.25
CA LYS A 77 12.91 5.61 24.10
C LYS A 77 12.43 4.61 23.04
N ARG A 78 13.21 4.43 21.97
CA ARG A 78 12.92 3.48 20.89
C ARG A 78 13.04 2.03 21.39
N GLU A 79 14.07 1.72 22.14
CA GLU A 79 14.30 0.38 22.71
C GLU A 79 13.27 0.05 23.80
N GLN A 80 12.90 1.02 24.64
CA GLN A 80 11.80 0.84 25.60
C GLN A 80 10.51 0.41 24.89
N LYS A 81 10.19 1.06 23.76
CA LYS A 81 9.02 0.75 22.97
C LYS A 81 9.08 -0.63 22.33
N ARG A 82 10.26 -1.02 21.81
CA ARG A 82 10.50 -2.35 21.25
C ARG A 82 10.33 -3.45 22.29
N TYR A 83 10.90 -3.27 23.47
CA TYR A 83 10.76 -4.21 24.59
C TYR A 83 9.29 -4.45 24.95
N ILE A 84 8.52 -3.37 25.14
CA ILE A 84 7.12 -3.45 25.51
C ILE A 84 6.28 -4.13 24.43
N ASN A 85 6.49 -3.76 23.16
CA ASN A 85 5.80 -4.35 22.02
C ASN A 85 6.07 -5.85 21.90
N LYS A 86 7.35 -6.27 22.10
CA LYS A 86 7.73 -7.69 22.09
C LYS A 86 7.07 -8.46 23.23
N LYS A 87 7.07 -7.91 24.43
CA LYS A 87 6.42 -8.51 25.62
C LYS A 87 4.92 -8.68 25.41
N LEU A 88 4.24 -7.66 24.86
CA LEU A 88 2.81 -7.73 24.55
C LEU A 88 2.54 -8.79 23.49
N TYR A 89 3.29 -8.79 22.39
CA TYR A 89 3.16 -9.78 21.32
C TYR A 89 3.28 -11.22 21.87
N GLN A 90 4.32 -11.50 22.64
CA GLN A 90 4.53 -12.82 23.26
C GLN A 90 3.38 -13.22 24.20
N THR A 91 2.81 -12.25 24.91
CA THR A 91 1.63 -12.49 25.75
C THR A 91 0.41 -12.88 24.94
N LEU A 92 0.19 -12.20 23.83
CA LEU A 92 -0.92 -12.50 22.91
C LEU A 92 -0.72 -13.85 22.20
N VAL A 93 0.49 -14.17 21.75
CA VAL A 93 0.83 -15.50 21.19
C VAL A 93 0.48 -16.62 22.19
N LYS A 94 0.89 -16.48 23.47
CA LYS A 94 0.57 -17.46 24.50
C LYS A 94 -0.93 -17.62 24.74
N LYS A 95 -1.70 -16.55 24.58
CA LYS A 95 -3.16 -16.56 24.79
C LYS A 95 -3.95 -17.12 23.62
N THR A 96 -3.58 -16.75 22.39
CA THR A 96 -4.32 -17.11 21.18
C THR A 96 -3.80 -18.39 20.52
N GLY A 97 -2.53 -18.76 20.80
CA GLY A 97 -1.82 -19.84 20.11
C GLY A 97 -1.50 -19.49 18.66
N GLU A 98 -1.52 -18.20 18.28
CA GLU A 98 -1.26 -17.72 16.92
C GLU A 98 0.02 -16.92 16.87
N GLU A 99 0.82 -17.13 15.82
CA GLU A 99 2.00 -16.35 15.52
C GLU A 99 1.80 -15.60 14.19
N HIS A 100 2.30 -14.37 14.13
CA HIS A 100 2.28 -13.59 12.90
C HIS A 100 3.65 -13.66 12.22
N ALA A 101 3.66 -13.88 10.92
CA ALA A 101 4.88 -14.06 10.15
C ALA A 101 5.84 -12.85 10.21
N TRP A 102 5.30 -11.62 10.37
CA TRP A 102 6.06 -10.40 10.62
C TRP A 102 6.17 -10.02 12.11
N GLY A 103 5.85 -10.96 13.01
CA GLY A 103 5.94 -10.73 14.44
C GLY A 103 5.18 -9.50 14.93
N ASN A 104 5.82 -8.74 15.82
CA ASN A 104 5.27 -7.53 16.42
C ASN A 104 5.50 -6.25 15.59
N MET A 105 5.94 -6.36 14.34
CA MET A 105 6.12 -5.19 13.49
C MET A 105 4.80 -4.51 13.18
N THR A 106 4.71 -3.20 13.46
CA THR A 106 3.56 -2.36 13.14
C THR A 106 3.80 -1.45 11.92
N GLY A 107 5.05 -1.40 11.43
CA GLY A 107 5.45 -0.60 10.28
C GLY A 107 4.94 -1.15 8.95
N VAL A 108 4.66 -0.26 8.01
CA VAL A 108 4.17 -0.62 6.67
C VAL A 108 5.29 -1.00 5.70
N ARG A 109 6.55 -0.69 6.01
CA ARG A 109 7.73 -0.91 5.16
C ARG A 109 8.81 -1.68 5.93
N PRO A 110 8.68 -3.01 6.05
CA PRO A 110 9.68 -3.81 6.76
C PRO A 110 11.04 -3.85 6.04
N THR A 111 11.06 -3.70 4.71
CA THR A 111 12.28 -3.64 3.89
C THR A 111 13.19 -2.47 4.26
N LYS A 112 12.65 -1.34 4.71
CA LYS A 112 13.45 -0.16 5.08
C LYS A 112 14.50 -0.47 6.16
N MET A 113 14.15 -1.20 7.21
CA MET A 113 15.09 -1.55 8.26
C MET A 113 16.13 -2.58 7.81
N ILE A 114 15.74 -3.45 6.88
CA ILE A 114 16.64 -4.40 6.26
C ILE A 114 17.62 -3.66 5.35
N MET A 115 17.13 -2.70 4.56
CA MET A 115 17.95 -1.85 3.69
C MET A 115 19.00 -1.06 4.50
N GLU A 116 18.59 -0.43 5.60
CA GLU A 116 19.49 0.28 6.51
C GLU A 116 20.64 -0.64 6.99
N ARG A 117 20.33 -1.88 7.38
CA ARG A 117 21.33 -2.86 7.81
C ARG A 117 22.25 -3.34 6.68
N LEU A 118 21.71 -3.52 5.48
CA LEU A 118 22.52 -3.85 4.29
C LEU A 118 23.48 -2.71 3.93
N GLU A 119 23.03 -1.45 4.03
CA GLU A 119 23.86 -0.26 3.79
C GLU A 119 24.95 -0.09 4.86
N GLU A 120 24.69 -0.52 6.10
CA GLU A 120 25.67 -0.60 7.20
C GLU A 120 26.67 -1.77 7.05
N GLY A 121 26.47 -2.65 6.06
CA GLY A 121 27.35 -3.79 5.76
C GLY A 121 27.07 -5.06 6.60
N SER A 122 25.90 -5.16 7.24
CA SER A 122 25.50 -6.36 7.99
C SER A 122 25.35 -7.57 7.08
N SER A 123 25.72 -8.76 7.54
CA SER A 123 25.49 -10.03 6.85
C SER A 123 24.00 -10.41 6.87
N GLU A 124 23.60 -11.34 5.99
CA GLU A 124 22.22 -11.85 5.97
C GLU A 124 21.82 -12.51 7.28
N GLU A 125 22.73 -13.28 7.87
CA GLU A 125 22.53 -13.96 9.16
C GLU A 125 22.35 -12.95 10.31
N GLU A 126 23.11 -11.86 10.30
CA GLU A 126 22.99 -10.77 11.28
C GLU A 126 21.63 -10.06 11.12
N ILE A 127 21.19 -9.81 9.88
CA ILE A 127 19.89 -9.20 9.59
C ILE A 127 18.76 -10.12 10.04
N ILE A 128 18.79 -11.41 9.71
CA ILE A 128 17.79 -12.39 10.13
C ILE A 128 17.70 -12.42 11.66
N ARG A 129 18.84 -12.50 12.34
CA ARG A 129 18.90 -12.49 13.80
C ARG A 129 18.32 -11.20 14.38
N TYR A 130 18.69 -10.05 13.83
CA TYR A 130 18.15 -8.75 14.25
C TYR A 130 16.63 -8.67 14.09
N MET A 131 16.10 -9.10 12.95
CA MET A 131 14.66 -9.10 12.68
C MET A 131 13.91 -10.04 13.62
N HIS A 132 14.47 -11.22 13.90
CA HIS A 132 13.90 -12.16 14.87
C HIS A 132 13.97 -11.61 16.28
N ASP A 133 15.16 -11.19 16.74
CA ASP A 133 15.37 -10.81 18.14
C ASP A 133 14.62 -9.51 18.51
N THR A 134 14.53 -8.58 17.57
CA THR A 134 13.89 -7.29 17.81
C THR A 134 12.38 -7.31 17.57
N TYR A 135 11.93 -8.00 16.52
CA TYR A 135 10.56 -7.92 16.04
C TYR A 135 9.82 -9.26 15.99
N VAL A 136 10.48 -10.36 16.36
CA VAL A 136 9.92 -11.74 16.28
C VAL A 136 9.46 -12.09 14.86
N VAL A 137 10.15 -11.56 13.84
CA VAL A 137 9.89 -11.86 12.44
C VAL A 137 10.37 -13.28 12.13
N SER A 138 9.56 -14.05 11.38
CA SER A 138 9.95 -15.38 10.93
C SER A 138 11.14 -15.33 9.96
N GLU A 139 12.01 -16.35 9.98
CA GLU A 139 13.15 -16.45 9.06
C GLU A 139 12.72 -16.33 7.60
N LYS A 140 11.63 -17.02 7.20
CA LYS A 140 11.04 -16.96 5.86
C LYS A 140 10.75 -15.52 5.41
N LYS A 141 10.18 -14.68 6.28
CA LYS A 141 9.86 -13.28 5.95
C LYS A 141 11.08 -12.37 6.02
N ALA A 142 12.01 -12.63 6.92
CA ALA A 142 13.29 -11.92 6.94
C ALA A 142 14.07 -12.16 5.64
N MET A 143 14.15 -13.40 5.16
CA MET A 143 14.78 -13.76 3.88
C MET A 143 14.08 -13.10 2.69
N LEU A 144 12.73 -13.09 2.66
CA LEU A 144 11.96 -12.36 1.62
C LEU A 144 12.32 -10.87 1.62
N GLY A 145 12.36 -10.25 2.79
CA GLY A 145 12.74 -8.84 2.92
C GLY A 145 14.16 -8.54 2.47
N ILE A 146 15.13 -9.44 2.75
CA ILE A 146 16.52 -9.32 2.30
C ILE A 146 16.62 -9.45 0.78
N GLU A 147 15.93 -10.41 0.18
CA GLU A 147 15.88 -10.61 -1.26
C GLU A 147 15.37 -9.34 -1.96
N ILE A 148 14.27 -8.77 -1.45
CA ILE A 148 13.68 -7.54 -1.98
C ILE A 148 14.65 -6.37 -1.80
N ALA A 149 15.14 -6.11 -0.59
CA ALA A 149 16.03 -4.98 -0.31
C ALA A 149 17.30 -4.99 -1.18
N LYS A 150 17.87 -6.17 -1.46
CA LYS A 150 19.00 -6.28 -2.39
C LYS A 150 18.63 -5.87 -3.82
N ARG A 151 17.42 -6.24 -4.29
CA ARG A 151 16.94 -5.85 -5.63
C ARG A 151 16.61 -4.38 -5.71
N GLU A 152 15.92 -3.84 -4.69
CA GLU A 152 15.64 -2.41 -4.56
C GLU A 152 16.95 -1.62 -4.59
N LYS A 153 17.95 -2.01 -3.79
CA LYS A 153 19.27 -1.37 -3.77
C LYS A 153 19.94 -1.39 -5.14
N ALA A 154 19.94 -2.53 -5.83
CA ALA A 154 20.55 -2.66 -7.15
C ALA A 154 19.87 -1.78 -8.23
N GLN A 155 18.59 -1.42 -8.06
CA GLN A 155 17.91 -0.46 -8.92
C GLN A 155 18.20 0.98 -8.51
N LEU A 156 18.18 1.28 -7.21
CA LEU A 156 18.46 2.60 -6.68
C LEU A 156 19.90 3.05 -6.97
N ASP A 157 20.86 2.15 -6.91
CA ASP A 157 22.28 2.44 -7.22
C ASP A 157 22.51 2.88 -8.70
N LYS A 158 21.52 2.66 -9.58
CA LYS A 158 21.55 3.10 -10.99
C LYS A 158 20.87 4.45 -11.23
N LEU A 159 20.26 5.02 -10.19
CA LEU A 159 19.49 6.26 -10.29
C LEU A 159 20.20 7.42 -9.61
N ASP A 160 20.20 8.57 -10.25
CA ASP A 160 20.47 9.84 -9.58
C ASP A 160 19.18 10.29 -8.86
N TYR A 161 18.91 9.69 -7.70
CA TYR A 161 17.69 9.99 -6.94
C TYR A 161 17.79 11.28 -6.12
N GLU A 162 18.98 11.83 -5.89
CA GLU A 162 19.16 13.09 -5.15
C GLU A 162 18.76 14.30 -6.01
N ASN A 163 19.14 14.32 -7.30
CA ASN A 163 18.75 15.36 -8.26
C ASN A 163 17.50 14.97 -9.06
N GLY A 164 17.07 13.71 -8.92
CA GLY A 164 15.94 13.14 -9.64
C GLY A 164 14.60 13.34 -8.94
N TYR A 165 13.53 13.21 -9.73
CA TYR A 165 12.16 13.12 -9.21
C TYR A 165 11.32 12.16 -10.06
N SER A 166 10.23 11.69 -9.47
CA SER A 166 9.16 10.98 -10.17
C SER A 166 7.95 11.87 -10.33
N LEU A 167 7.26 11.78 -11.46
CA LEU A 167 6.01 12.46 -11.73
C LEU A 167 4.85 11.48 -11.60
N TYR A 168 3.94 11.73 -10.65
CA TYR A 168 2.70 11.00 -10.51
C TYR A 168 1.54 11.81 -11.12
N ILE A 169 0.74 11.16 -11.96
CA ILE A 169 -0.43 11.78 -12.60
C ILE A 169 -1.68 11.02 -12.16
N GLY A 170 -2.51 11.67 -11.37
CA GLY A 170 -3.73 11.09 -10.82
C GLY A 170 -4.92 11.27 -11.73
N ILE A 171 -5.55 10.18 -12.14
CA ILE A 171 -6.85 10.17 -12.86
C ILE A 171 -7.89 9.53 -11.94
N PRO A 172 -8.70 10.31 -11.20
CA PRO A 172 -9.53 9.82 -10.11
C PRO A 172 -10.85 9.18 -10.57
N PHE A 173 -10.97 8.80 -11.82
CA PHE A 173 -12.20 8.23 -12.38
C PHE A 173 -12.08 6.71 -12.54
N CYS A 174 -13.20 6.00 -12.29
CA CYS A 174 -13.34 4.57 -12.55
C CYS A 174 -14.64 4.29 -13.29
N PRO A 175 -14.74 3.20 -14.08
CA PRO A 175 -16.02 2.78 -14.67
C PRO A 175 -17.08 2.54 -13.59
N THR A 176 -16.73 1.85 -12.52
CA THR A 176 -17.55 1.62 -11.31
C THR A 176 -16.63 1.57 -10.08
N THR A 177 -17.18 1.84 -8.89
CA THR A 177 -16.42 1.69 -7.63
C THR A 177 -16.49 0.25 -7.14
N CYS A 178 -15.35 -0.44 -7.05
CA CYS A 178 -15.25 -1.79 -6.50
C CYS A 178 -15.57 -1.81 -4.99
N SER A 179 -16.16 -2.91 -4.49
CA SER A 179 -16.62 -3.00 -3.09
C SER A 179 -15.49 -2.88 -2.06
N TYR A 180 -14.29 -3.33 -2.39
CA TYR A 180 -13.10 -3.30 -1.53
C TYR A 180 -12.30 -2.00 -1.62
N CYS A 181 -12.53 -1.17 -2.66
CA CYS A 181 -11.70 0.00 -2.95
C CYS A 181 -11.89 1.10 -1.91
N SER A 182 -10.77 1.65 -1.45
CA SER A 182 -10.72 2.79 -0.53
C SER A 182 -10.04 4.02 -1.13
N PHE A 183 -9.56 3.93 -2.36
CA PHE A 183 -9.01 5.08 -3.07
C PHE A 183 -10.11 6.08 -3.42
N THR A 184 -9.74 7.35 -3.47
CA THR A 184 -10.62 8.39 -3.98
C THR A 184 -10.87 8.11 -5.46
N SER A 185 -12.08 7.65 -5.77
CA SER A 185 -12.47 7.35 -7.13
C SER A 185 -13.94 7.73 -7.38
N TYR A 186 -14.19 8.25 -8.56
CA TYR A 186 -15.49 8.74 -8.98
C TYR A 186 -15.99 7.93 -10.18
N PRO A 187 -17.25 7.46 -10.18
CA PRO A 187 -17.83 6.84 -11.37
C PRO A 187 -17.78 7.81 -12.56
N VAL A 188 -17.08 7.42 -13.63
CA VAL A 188 -16.87 8.29 -14.81
C VAL A 188 -18.15 8.78 -15.43
N ALA A 189 -19.22 7.97 -15.41
CA ALA A 189 -20.53 8.34 -15.95
C ALA A 189 -21.14 9.64 -15.35
N LYS A 190 -20.71 10.01 -14.13
CA LYS A 190 -21.15 11.26 -13.49
C LYS A 190 -20.31 12.48 -13.87
N TRP A 191 -19.22 12.26 -14.60
CA TRP A 191 -18.24 13.30 -14.90
C TRP A 191 -17.97 13.47 -16.40
N GLN A 192 -18.63 12.69 -17.26
CA GLN A 192 -18.40 12.69 -18.72
C GLN A 192 -18.39 14.09 -19.32
N ASP A 193 -19.34 14.92 -18.94
CA ASP A 193 -19.48 16.29 -19.47
C ASP A 193 -18.42 17.27 -18.94
N ARG A 194 -17.66 16.87 -17.93
CA ARG A 194 -16.64 17.70 -17.27
C ARG A 194 -15.23 17.10 -17.33
N MET A 195 -15.05 16.03 -18.10
CA MET A 195 -13.73 15.38 -18.24
C MET A 195 -12.71 16.32 -18.89
N ASP A 196 -13.12 17.14 -19.86
CA ASP A 196 -12.22 18.11 -20.51
C ASP A 196 -11.83 19.23 -19.53
N GLU A 197 -12.74 19.72 -18.67
CA GLU A 197 -12.42 20.67 -17.62
C GLU A 197 -11.36 20.09 -16.64
N TYR A 198 -11.49 18.80 -16.32
CA TYR A 198 -10.50 18.12 -15.47
C TYR A 198 -9.13 18.03 -16.16
N VAL A 199 -9.11 17.65 -17.44
CA VAL A 199 -7.87 17.59 -18.23
C VAL A 199 -7.23 18.96 -18.35
N ASP A 200 -8.01 20.03 -18.58
CA ASP A 200 -7.50 21.42 -18.63
C ASP A 200 -6.85 21.84 -17.30
N ALA A 201 -7.49 21.55 -16.17
CA ALA A 201 -6.93 21.83 -14.86
C ALA A 201 -5.65 21.01 -14.61
N LEU A 202 -5.64 19.73 -14.97
CA LEU A 202 -4.48 18.85 -14.87
C LEU A 202 -3.29 19.37 -15.70
N LEU A 203 -3.52 19.78 -16.94
CA LEU A 203 -2.48 20.33 -17.81
C LEU A 203 -1.93 21.65 -17.27
N LYS A 204 -2.78 22.50 -16.68
CA LYS A 204 -2.33 23.74 -16.00
C LYS A 204 -1.39 23.45 -14.82
N GLU A 205 -1.70 22.43 -14.02
CA GLU A 205 -0.86 22.00 -12.91
C GLU A 205 0.48 21.40 -13.42
N LEU A 206 0.40 20.55 -14.47
CA LEU A 206 1.59 19.96 -15.10
C LEU A 206 2.50 21.02 -15.74
N ALA A 207 1.94 22.08 -16.32
CA ALA A 207 2.71 23.20 -16.86
C ALA A 207 3.55 23.89 -15.76
N PHE A 208 2.95 24.13 -14.60
CA PHE A 208 3.68 24.68 -13.46
C PHE A 208 4.79 23.73 -12.98
N ILE A 209 4.46 22.42 -12.83
CA ILE A 209 5.45 21.44 -12.41
C ILE A 209 6.62 21.37 -13.38
N ALA A 210 6.37 21.39 -14.69
CA ALA A 210 7.41 21.40 -15.72
C ALA A 210 8.33 22.62 -15.57
N GLU A 211 7.74 23.82 -15.36
CA GLU A 211 8.51 25.07 -15.24
C GLU A 211 9.44 25.04 -14.03
N VAL A 212 8.91 24.68 -12.84
CA VAL A 212 9.70 24.71 -11.60
C VAL A 212 10.68 23.54 -11.45
N SER A 213 10.56 22.51 -12.28
CA SER A 213 11.39 21.30 -12.22
C SER A 213 12.43 21.20 -13.35
N LYS A 214 12.67 22.27 -14.10
CA LYS A 214 13.59 22.28 -15.26
C LYS A 214 15.02 21.83 -14.93
N GLU A 215 15.49 22.14 -13.73
CA GLU A 215 16.84 21.79 -13.26
C GLU A 215 16.90 20.40 -12.60
N LYS A 216 15.79 19.65 -12.60
CA LYS A 216 15.70 18.32 -12.00
C LYS A 216 15.57 17.22 -13.06
N HIS A 217 16.04 16.02 -12.73
CA HIS A 217 15.99 14.87 -13.61
C HIS A 217 14.69 14.07 -13.43
N LEU A 218 13.86 14.03 -14.47
CA LEU A 218 12.65 13.20 -14.45
C LEU A 218 13.02 11.72 -14.64
N ASN A 219 12.96 10.92 -13.59
CA ASN A 219 13.36 9.50 -13.62
C ASN A 219 12.21 8.53 -13.89
N ALA A 220 10.99 8.85 -13.42
CA ALA A 220 9.83 8.01 -13.65
C ALA A 220 8.56 8.83 -13.84
N ILE A 221 7.72 8.40 -14.76
CA ILE A 221 6.34 8.86 -14.92
C ILE A 221 5.39 7.71 -14.58
N TYR A 222 4.46 7.97 -13.69
CA TYR A 222 3.44 7.02 -13.30
C TYR A 222 2.06 7.65 -13.34
N MET A 223 1.22 7.20 -14.27
CA MET A 223 -0.17 7.63 -14.36
C MET A 223 -1.10 6.56 -13.77
N GLY A 224 -1.81 6.92 -12.71
CA GLY A 224 -2.63 6.00 -11.95
C GLY A 224 -3.79 6.69 -11.23
N GLY A 225 -4.20 6.13 -10.07
CA GLY A 225 -5.24 6.68 -9.21
C GLY A 225 -6.53 5.86 -9.22
N GLY A 226 -7.50 6.25 -10.02
CA GLY A 226 -8.69 5.45 -10.32
C GLY A 226 -8.38 4.47 -11.46
N THR A 227 -8.64 4.91 -12.68
CA THR A 227 -8.38 4.14 -13.90
C THR A 227 -8.08 5.12 -15.04
N PRO A 228 -6.82 5.35 -15.40
CA PRO A 228 -6.43 6.30 -16.46
C PRO A 228 -7.13 6.06 -17.80
N THR A 229 -7.43 4.82 -18.15
CA THR A 229 -8.17 4.49 -19.38
C THR A 229 -9.67 4.85 -19.35
N THR A 230 -10.14 5.53 -18.31
CA THR A 230 -11.44 6.25 -18.37
C THR A 230 -11.38 7.51 -19.21
N LEU A 231 -10.21 8.09 -19.43
CA LEU A 231 -9.98 9.10 -20.45
C LEU A 231 -10.29 8.54 -21.84
N SER A 232 -10.83 9.37 -22.74
CA SER A 232 -10.91 9.01 -24.16
C SER A 232 -9.50 8.92 -24.77
N ALA A 233 -9.38 8.28 -25.93
CA ALA A 233 -8.12 8.23 -26.65
C ALA A 233 -7.59 9.64 -26.96
N GLN A 234 -8.48 10.57 -27.32
CA GLN A 234 -8.13 11.97 -27.61
C GLN A 234 -7.65 12.71 -26.34
N GLN A 235 -8.34 12.57 -25.20
CA GLN A 235 -7.91 13.17 -23.93
C GLN A 235 -6.59 12.61 -23.47
N MET A 236 -6.37 11.31 -23.64
CA MET A 236 -5.11 10.65 -23.32
C MET A 236 -3.96 11.14 -24.21
N ASP A 237 -4.17 11.19 -25.53
CA ASP A 237 -3.21 11.75 -26.51
C ASP A 237 -2.82 13.18 -26.13
N ARG A 238 -3.79 14.00 -25.73
CA ARG A 238 -3.55 15.38 -25.29
C ARG A 238 -2.66 15.48 -24.05
N VAL A 239 -2.91 14.64 -23.03
CA VAL A 239 -2.06 14.62 -21.82
C VAL A 239 -0.68 14.12 -22.13
N LEU A 240 -0.55 13.03 -22.91
CA LEU A 240 0.75 12.42 -23.22
C LEU A 240 1.60 13.31 -24.14
N SER A 241 1.00 13.95 -25.16
CA SER A 241 1.68 14.96 -25.99
C SER A 241 2.19 16.12 -25.15
N PHE A 242 1.38 16.62 -24.20
CA PHE A 242 1.82 17.68 -23.28
C PHE A 242 3.06 17.29 -22.47
N LEU A 243 3.13 16.04 -22.00
CA LEU A 243 4.29 15.56 -21.26
C LEU A 243 5.56 15.55 -22.14
N GLU A 244 5.46 15.06 -23.36
CA GLU A 244 6.59 15.04 -24.33
C GLU A 244 7.06 16.45 -24.71
N GLU A 245 6.16 17.42 -24.79
CA GLU A 245 6.49 18.79 -25.17
C GLU A 245 7.13 19.60 -24.03
N HIS A 246 6.79 19.29 -22.75
CA HIS A 246 7.15 20.15 -21.62
C HIS A 246 8.13 19.52 -20.65
N PHE A 247 8.36 18.20 -20.69
CA PHE A 247 9.31 17.51 -19.80
C PHE A 247 10.44 16.86 -20.58
N SER A 248 11.65 16.91 -20.04
CA SER A 248 12.79 16.18 -20.61
C SER A 248 12.70 14.69 -20.24
N PHE A 249 12.73 13.82 -21.25
CA PHE A 249 12.76 12.37 -21.07
C PHE A 249 14.18 11.78 -21.12
N GLU A 250 15.22 12.61 -21.11
CA GLU A 250 16.62 12.19 -21.20
C GLU A 250 17.02 11.22 -20.08
N HIS A 251 16.53 11.47 -18.87
CA HIS A 251 16.81 10.64 -17.69
C HIS A 251 15.68 9.67 -17.33
N LEU A 252 14.63 9.58 -18.18
CA LEU A 252 13.46 8.75 -17.91
C LEU A 252 13.83 7.26 -17.97
N LYS A 253 13.59 6.55 -16.86
CA LYS A 253 13.83 5.10 -16.72
C LYS A 253 12.55 4.29 -16.73
N GLU A 254 11.43 4.90 -16.34
CA GLU A 254 10.13 4.24 -16.33
C GLU A 254 9.03 5.20 -16.81
N TYR A 255 8.19 4.71 -17.72
CA TYR A 255 6.95 5.36 -18.13
C TYR A 255 5.82 4.34 -18.02
N THR A 256 5.04 4.46 -16.95
CA THR A 256 3.96 3.52 -16.61
C THR A 256 2.60 4.18 -16.66
N ILE A 257 1.62 3.49 -17.26
CA ILE A 257 0.20 3.82 -17.18
C ILE A 257 -0.57 2.62 -16.61
N GLU A 258 -1.35 2.86 -15.55
CA GLU A 258 -2.34 1.90 -15.08
C GLU A 258 -3.49 1.86 -16.08
N ALA A 259 -3.43 0.99 -17.08
CA ALA A 259 -4.58 0.74 -17.94
C ALA A 259 -5.73 0.13 -17.12
N GLY A 260 -5.36 -0.63 -16.09
CA GLY A 260 -6.18 -0.99 -14.95
C GLY A 260 -7.30 -1.96 -15.31
N ARG A 261 -8.49 -1.44 -15.58
CA ARG A 261 -9.70 -2.26 -15.76
C ARG A 261 -9.96 -2.62 -17.21
N PRO A 262 -10.08 -3.92 -17.56
CA PRO A 262 -10.36 -4.37 -18.92
C PRO A 262 -11.59 -3.69 -19.58
N ASP A 263 -12.65 -3.41 -18.80
CA ASP A 263 -13.87 -2.75 -19.28
C ASP A 263 -13.69 -1.26 -19.67
N SER A 264 -12.53 -0.67 -19.42
CA SER A 264 -12.18 0.71 -19.84
C SER A 264 -11.13 0.77 -20.94
N ILE A 265 -10.50 -0.37 -21.26
CA ILE A 265 -9.43 -0.44 -22.26
C ILE A 265 -10.03 -0.68 -23.65
N THR A 266 -9.63 0.15 -24.62
CA THR A 266 -9.94 -0.03 -26.04
C THR A 266 -8.65 -0.08 -26.87
N GLU A 267 -8.73 -0.62 -28.07
CA GLU A 267 -7.59 -0.67 -28.98
C GLU A 267 -7.02 0.71 -29.27
N ASP A 268 -7.89 1.70 -29.54
CA ASP A 268 -7.47 3.08 -29.83
C ASP A 268 -6.67 3.68 -28.67
N LYS A 269 -7.08 3.44 -27.42
CA LYS A 269 -6.38 3.91 -26.24
C LYS A 269 -5.01 3.23 -26.10
N LEU A 270 -4.94 1.91 -26.32
CA LEU A 270 -3.65 1.19 -26.29
C LEU A 270 -2.71 1.69 -27.40
N ARG A 271 -3.24 1.96 -28.61
CA ARG A 271 -2.45 2.55 -29.70
C ARG A 271 -1.90 3.93 -29.33
N VAL A 272 -2.71 4.78 -28.71
CA VAL A 272 -2.27 6.09 -28.19
C VAL A 272 -1.18 5.91 -27.15
N ILE A 273 -1.39 5.08 -26.14
CA ILE A 273 -0.39 4.80 -25.08
C ILE A 273 0.93 4.32 -25.72
N ARG A 274 0.86 3.42 -26.70
CA ARG A 274 2.05 2.89 -27.37
C ARG A 274 2.76 3.94 -28.23
N LYS A 275 1.99 4.79 -28.94
CA LYS A 275 2.51 5.90 -29.77
C LYS A 275 3.43 6.82 -28.96
N HIS A 276 3.07 7.10 -27.71
CA HIS A 276 3.81 7.99 -26.80
C HIS A 276 4.93 7.28 -26.01
N GLY A 277 5.40 6.13 -26.46
CA GLY A 277 6.58 5.47 -25.89
C GLY A 277 6.39 4.92 -24.47
N VAL A 278 5.16 4.80 -23.98
CA VAL A 278 4.88 4.19 -22.68
C VAL A 278 5.37 2.75 -22.67
N GLY A 279 6.34 2.48 -21.80
CA GLY A 279 7.03 1.19 -21.75
C GLY A 279 6.29 0.14 -20.92
N ARG A 280 5.54 0.54 -19.90
CA ARG A 280 4.87 -0.36 -18.96
C ARG A 280 3.40 0.00 -18.81
N ILE A 281 2.55 -1.02 -18.85
CA ILE A 281 1.12 -0.89 -18.51
C ILE A 281 0.71 -1.91 -17.47
N SER A 282 -0.40 -1.65 -16.79
CA SER A 282 -1.04 -2.68 -15.96
C SER A 282 -2.42 -3.05 -16.50
N ILE A 283 -2.72 -4.36 -16.51
CA ILE A 283 -4.05 -4.91 -16.80
C ILE A 283 -4.44 -5.73 -15.58
N ASN A 284 -5.39 -5.22 -14.77
CA ASN A 284 -5.60 -5.70 -13.41
C ASN A 284 -6.89 -6.53 -13.31
N PRO A 285 -6.82 -7.88 -13.39
CA PRO A 285 -7.98 -8.74 -13.23
C PRO A 285 -8.51 -8.73 -11.79
N GLN A 286 -7.62 -8.69 -10.80
CA GLN A 286 -7.80 -8.95 -9.37
C GLN A 286 -8.05 -10.41 -9.03
N THR A 287 -8.79 -11.13 -9.85
CA THR A 287 -9.03 -12.57 -9.86
C THR A 287 -9.45 -13.00 -11.27
N MET A 288 -9.29 -14.28 -11.57
CA MET A 288 -9.82 -14.92 -12.78
C MET A 288 -11.06 -15.79 -12.48
N GLN A 289 -11.81 -15.42 -11.44
CA GLN A 289 -13.06 -16.08 -11.04
C GLN A 289 -14.25 -15.14 -11.35
N GLN A 290 -15.05 -15.47 -12.38
CA GLN A 290 -16.17 -14.61 -12.82
C GLN A 290 -17.14 -14.30 -11.67
N LYS A 291 -17.50 -15.30 -10.88
CA LYS A 291 -18.40 -15.13 -9.73
C LYS A 291 -17.89 -14.07 -8.75
N THR A 292 -16.58 -14.06 -8.50
CA THR A 292 -15.97 -13.09 -7.59
C THR A 292 -15.93 -11.70 -8.21
N LEU A 293 -15.62 -11.58 -9.51
CA LEU A 293 -15.68 -10.30 -10.23
C LEU A 293 -17.05 -9.63 -10.08
N ASP A 294 -18.12 -10.41 -10.22
CA ASP A 294 -19.51 -9.92 -10.05
C ASP A 294 -19.76 -9.43 -8.62
N VAL A 295 -19.33 -10.20 -7.60
CA VAL A 295 -19.47 -9.86 -6.17
C VAL A 295 -18.73 -8.58 -5.80
N ILE A 296 -17.52 -8.37 -6.33
CA ILE A 296 -16.72 -7.17 -6.03
C ILE A 296 -17.11 -5.96 -6.90
N GLY A 297 -18.09 -6.11 -7.79
CA GLY A 297 -18.65 -5.03 -8.61
C GLY A 297 -17.81 -4.63 -9.81
N ARG A 298 -17.07 -5.59 -10.38
CA ARG A 298 -16.38 -5.45 -11.65
C ARG A 298 -17.29 -5.95 -12.79
N ARG A 299 -17.35 -5.20 -13.88
CA ARG A 299 -18.28 -5.48 -14.99
C ARG A 299 -17.65 -6.19 -16.19
N HIS A 300 -16.33 -6.37 -16.18
CA HIS A 300 -15.63 -7.13 -17.21
C HIS A 300 -15.70 -8.63 -16.93
N THR A 301 -15.54 -9.43 -17.96
CA THR A 301 -15.43 -10.89 -17.85
C THR A 301 -13.98 -11.35 -17.82
N VAL A 302 -13.76 -12.62 -17.45
CA VAL A 302 -12.44 -13.26 -17.53
C VAL A 302 -11.95 -13.27 -18.98
N GLU A 303 -12.82 -13.52 -19.93
CA GLU A 303 -12.53 -13.48 -21.39
C GLU A 303 -12.07 -12.08 -21.82
N ASP A 304 -12.65 -11.02 -21.26
CA ASP A 304 -12.18 -9.66 -21.54
C ASP A 304 -10.74 -9.44 -21.07
N VAL A 305 -10.37 -9.96 -19.90
CA VAL A 305 -8.97 -9.90 -19.40
C VAL A 305 -8.04 -10.56 -20.43
N VAL A 306 -8.35 -11.79 -20.82
CA VAL A 306 -7.55 -12.56 -21.78
C VAL A 306 -7.44 -11.83 -23.13
N ARG A 307 -8.56 -11.40 -23.66
CA ARG A 307 -8.63 -10.67 -24.96
C ARG A 307 -7.81 -9.39 -24.93
N ILE A 308 -7.94 -8.58 -23.88
CA ILE A 308 -7.21 -7.30 -23.75
C ILE A 308 -5.71 -7.53 -23.53
N PHE A 309 -5.35 -8.57 -22.78
CA PHE A 309 -3.95 -8.94 -22.61
C PHE A 309 -3.28 -9.30 -23.94
N HIS A 310 -3.92 -10.15 -24.75
CA HIS A 310 -3.40 -10.51 -26.07
C HIS A 310 -3.35 -9.33 -27.01
N LEU A 311 -4.38 -8.47 -27.04
CA LEU A 311 -4.38 -7.23 -27.83
C LEU A 311 -3.20 -6.32 -27.44
N ALA A 312 -2.92 -6.17 -26.14
CA ALA A 312 -1.77 -5.38 -25.70
C ALA A 312 -0.44 -6.00 -26.19
N ARG A 313 -0.31 -7.32 -26.15
CA ARG A 313 0.86 -8.03 -26.70
C ARG A 313 1.00 -7.82 -28.21
N GLU A 314 -0.07 -7.91 -28.97
CA GLU A 314 -0.10 -7.68 -30.43
C GLU A 314 0.30 -6.25 -30.78
N LEU A 315 -0.06 -5.27 -29.94
CA LEU A 315 0.35 -3.89 -30.07
C LEU A 315 1.79 -3.60 -29.62
N GLY A 316 2.52 -4.62 -29.17
CA GLY A 316 3.94 -4.57 -28.84
C GLY A 316 4.25 -4.14 -27.41
N PHE A 317 3.31 -4.25 -26.47
CA PHE A 317 3.63 -4.08 -25.04
C PHE A 317 4.37 -5.31 -24.52
N ASP A 318 5.59 -5.11 -24.06
CA ASP A 318 6.48 -6.15 -23.54
C ASP A 318 6.77 -6.02 -22.04
N ASN A 319 6.06 -5.12 -21.35
CA ASN A 319 6.09 -4.97 -19.91
C ASN A 319 4.65 -4.76 -19.39
N ILE A 320 3.94 -5.87 -19.17
CA ILE A 320 2.56 -5.87 -18.69
C ILE A 320 2.56 -6.42 -17.26
N ASN A 321 2.07 -5.59 -16.34
CA ASN A 321 1.78 -6.00 -14.97
C ASN A 321 0.33 -6.48 -14.83
N MET A 322 0.11 -7.47 -13.97
CA MET A 322 -1.22 -7.88 -13.55
C MET A 322 -1.32 -7.83 -12.03
N ASP A 323 -2.42 -7.26 -11.50
CA ASP A 323 -2.67 -7.24 -10.05
C ASP A 323 -3.70 -8.31 -9.68
N LEU A 324 -3.40 -9.05 -8.61
CA LEU A 324 -4.29 -10.01 -7.97
C LEU A 324 -4.56 -9.59 -6.52
N ILE A 325 -5.70 -10.00 -5.98
CA ILE A 325 -6.05 -9.83 -4.57
C ILE A 325 -6.32 -11.19 -3.96
N ALA A 326 -5.52 -11.58 -2.98
CA ALA A 326 -5.76 -12.76 -2.16
C ALA A 326 -6.77 -12.45 -1.04
N GLY A 327 -7.69 -13.37 -0.77
CA GLY A 327 -8.71 -13.25 0.26
C GLY A 327 -9.96 -12.46 -0.14
N LEU A 328 -10.29 -12.40 -1.42
CA LEU A 328 -11.54 -11.81 -1.90
C LEU A 328 -12.77 -12.58 -1.35
N PRO A 329 -13.94 -11.93 -1.24
CA PRO A 329 -15.12 -12.58 -0.70
C PRO A 329 -15.51 -13.84 -1.47
N GLY A 330 -15.60 -14.96 -0.75
CA GLY A 330 -16.00 -16.26 -1.31
C GLY A 330 -14.92 -16.99 -2.08
N GLU A 331 -13.66 -16.51 -2.04
CA GLU A 331 -12.50 -17.23 -2.55
C GLU A 331 -11.74 -17.95 -1.44
N HIS A 332 -11.31 -19.16 -1.75
CA HIS A 332 -10.48 -20.07 -0.98
C HIS A 332 -9.19 -20.38 -1.76
N PRO A 333 -8.25 -21.15 -1.21
CA PRO A 333 -7.02 -21.49 -1.92
C PRO A 333 -7.23 -22.11 -3.31
N GLU A 334 -8.30 -22.85 -3.52
CA GLU A 334 -8.64 -23.49 -4.79
C GLU A 334 -8.93 -22.46 -5.91
N GLU A 335 -9.68 -21.40 -5.60
CA GLU A 335 -9.95 -20.32 -6.55
C GLU A 335 -8.68 -19.54 -6.89
N MET A 336 -7.80 -19.36 -5.90
CA MET A 336 -6.50 -18.72 -6.11
C MET A 336 -5.59 -19.60 -6.97
N GLU A 337 -5.57 -20.91 -6.78
CA GLU A 337 -4.81 -21.85 -7.60
C GLU A 337 -5.25 -21.79 -9.07
N ASP A 338 -6.56 -21.84 -9.33
CA ASP A 338 -7.09 -21.71 -10.70
C ASP A 338 -6.78 -20.34 -11.31
N THR A 339 -6.91 -19.26 -10.54
CA THR A 339 -6.51 -17.90 -10.98
C THR A 339 -5.03 -17.87 -11.38
N LEU A 340 -4.13 -18.41 -10.56
CA LEU A 340 -2.70 -18.44 -10.84
C LEU A 340 -2.36 -19.29 -12.06
N ARG A 341 -3.08 -20.41 -12.28
CA ARG A 341 -2.94 -21.23 -13.49
C ARG A 341 -3.25 -20.43 -14.75
N GLN A 342 -4.37 -19.70 -14.77
CA GLN A 342 -4.77 -18.86 -15.89
C GLN A 342 -3.79 -17.70 -16.13
N ILE A 343 -3.30 -17.06 -15.07
CA ILE A 343 -2.27 -16.00 -15.15
C ILE A 343 -0.96 -16.54 -15.72
N LYS A 344 -0.57 -17.75 -15.36
CA LYS A 344 0.63 -18.41 -15.90
C LYS A 344 0.54 -18.66 -17.41
N GLU A 345 -0.63 -18.98 -17.92
CA GLU A 345 -0.89 -19.13 -19.36
C GLU A 345 -0.72 -17.80 -20.12
N LEU A 346 -1.11 -16.68 -19.51
CA LEU A 346 -0.92 -15.33 -20.07
C LEU A 346 0.55 -14.88 -20.03
N ALA A 347 1.34 -15.38 -19.09
CA ALA A 347 2.75 -15.08 -18.92
C ALA A 347 3.06 -13.57 -18.83
N PRO A 348 2.54 -12.84 -17.83
CA PRO A 348 2.84 -11.41 -17.64
C PRO A 348 4.32 -11.18 -17.34
N ASP A 349 4.77 -9.93 -17.47
CA ASP A 349 6.15 -9.56 -17.16
C ASP A 349 6.32 -9.18 -15.69
N SER A 350 5.23 -8.80 -15.04
CA SER A 350 5.18 -8.58 -13.61
C SER A 350 3.79 -8.93 -13.04
N LEU A 351 3.79 -9.29 -11.78
CA LEU A 351 2.61 -9.68 -11.01
C LEU A 351 2.65 -8.97 -9.67
N THR A 352 1.57 -8.31 -9.27
CA THR A 352 1.42 -7.78 -7.92
C THR A 352 0.33 -8.55 -7.19
N VAL A 353 0.64 -9.06 -6.02
CA VAL A 353 -0.32 -9.80 -5.19
C VAL A 353 -0.60 -8.99 -3.93
N HIS A 354 -1.84 -8.58 -3.80
CA HIS A 354 -2.34 -7.83 -2.66
C HIS A 354 -3.08 -8.75 -1.69
N ALA A 355 -2.78 -8.65 -0.41
CA ALA A 355 -3.62 -9.21 0.63
C ALA A 355 -4.80 -8.26 0.90
N LEU A 356 -6.03 -8.78 0.90
CA LEU A 356 -7.22 -7.96 1.10
C LEU A 356 -7.18 -7.25 2.46
N ALA A 357 -7.15 -5.93 2.44
CA ALA A 357 -7.20 -5.10 3.64
C ALA A 357 -8.60 -4.55 3.88
N MET A 358 -9.10 -4.70 5.11
CA MET A 358 -10.38 -4.15 5.53
C MET A 358 -10.23 -2.66 5.86
N LYS A 359 -10.55 -1.79 4.90
CA LYS A 359 -10.41 -0.34 5.05
C LYS A 359 -11.75 0.32 5.36
N HIS A 360 -11.78 1.19 6.37
CA HIS A 360 -12.99 1.87 6.84
C HIS A 360 -13.84 2.55 5.76
N GLY A 361 -13.21 3.03 4.69
CA GLY A 361 -13.91 3.70 3.57
C GLY A 361 -14.57 2.75 2.57
N SER A 362 -14.25 1.45 2.57
CA SER A 362 -14.76 0.51 1.57
C SER A 362 -16.19 0.06 1.89
N ARG A 363 -16.99 -0.21 0.83
CA ARG A 363 -18.34 -0.79 0.96
C ARG A 363 -18.29 -2.15 1.63
N LEU A 364 -17.33 -2.98 1.28
CA LEU A 364 -17.12 -4.32 1.85
C LEU A 364 -16.95 -4.29 3.37
N THR A 365 -16.17 -3.33 3.90
CA THR A 365 -15.99 -3.19 5.35
C THR A 365 -17.28 -2.80 6.05
N ARG A 366 -18.08 -1.92 5.45
CA ARG A 366 -19.38 -1.51 6.01
C ARG A 366 -20.38 -2.66 5.99
N GLU A 367 -20.45 -3.42 4.90
CA GLU A 367 -21.33 -4.59 4.77
C GLU A 367 -20.96 -5.68 5.79
N ARG A 368 -19.65 -5.96 5.98
CA ARG A 368 -19.17 -6.90 6.99
C ARG A 368 -19.49 -6.43 8.42
N ALA A 369 -19.31 -5.15 8.72
CA ALA A 369 -19.64 -4.61 10.03
C ALA A 369 -21.15 -4.69 10.38
N ALA A 370 -22.00 -4.70 9.36
CA ALA A 370 -23.45 -4.88 9.50
C ALA A 370 -23.89 -6.35 9.55
N SER A 371 -23.02 -7.30 9.20
CA SER A 371 -23.31 -8.74 9.27
C SER A 371 -23.26 -9.25 10.70
N THR A 372 -24.20 -10.13 11.04
CA THR A 372 -24.25 -10.85 12.32
C THR A 372 -23.44 -12.15 12.31
N GLU A 373 -22.87 -12.53 11.18
CA GLU A 373 -22.05 -13.74 11.07
C GLU A 373 -20.72 -13.58 11.80
N LYS A 374 -20.44 -14.48 12.72
CA LYS A 374 -19.12 -14.56 13.38
C LYS A 374 -18.09 -15.06 12.37
N GLN A 375 -17.10 -14.23 12.10
CA GLN A 375 -16.01 -14.57 11.19
C GLN A 375 -14.96 -15.45 11.89
N ASN A 376 -14.52 -16.51 11.23
CA ASN A 376 -13.38 -17.29 11.69
C ASN A 376 -12.07 -16.67 11.18
N TYR A 377 -11.61 -15.60 11.85
CA TYR A 377 -10.38 -14.88 11.45
C TYR A 377 -9.14 -15.77 11.42
N LYS A 378 -9.10 -16.81 12.24
CA LYS A 378 -8.01 -17.77 12.28
C LYS A 378 -7.92 -18.58 11.00
N GLN A 379 -9.06 -19.07 10.51
CA GLN A 379 -9.13 -19.78 9.24
C GLN A 379 -8.81 -18.84 8.08
N MET A 380 -9.40 -17.64 8.07
CA MET A 380 -9.13 -16.63 7.04
C MET A 380 -7.64 -16.26 6.95
N ALA A 381 -6.96 -16.12 8.09
CA ALA A 381 -5.52 -15.81 8.10
C ALA A 381 -4.69 -16.97 7.53
N ARG A 382 -5.04 -18.23 7.83
CA ARG A 382 -4.36 -19.42 7.28
C ARG A 382 -4.56 -19.55 5.77
N GLU A 383 -5.80 -19.42 5.30
CA GLU A 383 -6.12 -19.47 3.87
C GLU A 383 -5.41 -18.34 3.11
N LEU A 384 -5.38 -17.13 3.68
CA LEU A 384 -4.67 -15.99 3.09
C LEU A 384 -3.16 -16.24 3.01
N GLU A 385 -2.55 -16.84 4.05
CA GLU A 385 -1.14 -17.23 4.03
C GLU A 385 -0.85 -18.24 2.92
N GLU A 386 -1.70 -19.26 2.80
CA GLU A 386 -1.62 -20.28 1.76
C GLU A 386 -1.71 -19.65 0.36
N MET A 387 -2.69 -18.77 0.11
CA MET A 387 -2.84 -18.06 -1.15
C MET A 387 -1.59 -17.23 -1.51
N ILE A 388 -1.00 -16.52 -0.52
CA ILE A 388 0.22 -15.71 -0.72
C ILE A 388 1.41 -16.61 -1.05
N ASP A 389 1.54 -17.76 -0.39
CA ASP A 389 2.60 -18.72 -0.66
C ASP A 389 2.45 -19.37 -2.05
N MET A 390 1.22 -19.71 -2.45
CA MET A 390 0.91 -20.19 -3.80
C MET A 390 1.30 -19.14 -4.85
N ALA A 391 0.95 -17.89 -4.62
CA ALA A 391 1.29 -16.79 -5.53
C ALA A 391 2.80 -16.59 -5.66
N ARG A 392 3.55 -16.67 -4.55
CA ARG A 392 5.03 -16.61 -4.59
C ARG A 392 5.63 -17.76 -5.38
N LYS A 393 5.13 -18.96 -5.18
CA LYS A 393 5.56 -20.15 -5.93
C LYS A 393 5.28 -20.00 -7.44
N ALA A 394 4.05 -19.63 -7.79
CA ALA A 394 3.64 -19.42 -9.18
C ALA A 394 4.46 -18.32 -9.86
N ALA A 395 4.73 -17.20 -9.16
CA ALA A 395 5.62 -16.15 -9.64
C ALA A 395 7.01 -16.69 -9.95
N GLY A 396 7.62 -17.46 -9.04
CA GLY A 396 8.92 -18.12 -9.28
C GLY A 396 8.93 -19.05 -10.49
N GLU A 397 7.87 -19.84 -10.69
CA GLU A 397 7.69 -20.71 -11.86
C GLU A 397 7.58 -19.93 -13.19
N MET A 398 7.09 -18.69 -13.14
CA MET A 398 7.06 -17.76 -14.28
C MET A 398 8.38 -16.97 -14.47
N GLY A 399 9.39 -17.20 -13.62
CA GLY A 399 10.64 -16.43 -13.63
C GLY A 399 10.47 -14.98 -13.13
N LEU A 400 9.45 -14.75 -12.30
CA LEU A 400 9.20 -13.46 -11.68
C LEU A 400 9.77 -13.47 -10.25
N TYR A 401 10.52 -12.43 -9.93
CA TYR A 401 11.22 -12.29 -8.66
C TYR A 401 10.63 -11.14 -7.85
N PRO A 402 10.54 -11.25 -6.50
CA PRO A 402 10.04 -10.18 -5.67
C PRO A 402 10.96 -8.97 -5.75
N TYR A 403 10.41 -7.76 -5.94
CA TYR A 403 11.19 -6.55 -6.13
C TYR A 403 10.73 -5.36 -5.29
N TYR A 404 9.53 -5.41 -4.72
CA TYR A 404 9.08 -4.47 -3.70
C TYR A 404 8.05 -5.14 -2.81
N LEU A 405 7.89 -4.58 -1.60
CA LEU A 405 6.97 -5.07 -0.61
C LEU A 405 6.45 -3.93 0.26
N TYR A 406 5.16 -3.98 0.56
CA TYR A 406 4.59 -3.13 1.59
C TYR A 406 3.51 -3.86 2.37
N ARG A 407 3.27 -3.40 3.60
CA ARG A 407 2.23 -3.93 4.45
C ARG A 407 1.12 -2.91 4.62
N GLN A 408 -0.08 -3.40 4.79
CA GLN A 408 -1.23 -2.58 5.14
C GLN A 408 -1.72 -2.97 6.53
N LYS A 409 -2.28 -2.00 7.23
CA LYS A 409 -2.97 -2.26 8.50
C LYS A 409 -4.32 -2.90 8.22
N ASN A 410 -4.84 -3.65 9.20
CA ASN A 410 -6.15 -4.32 9.13
C ASN A 410 -6.23 -5.42 8.05
N ILE A 411 -5.15 -6.14 7.84
CA ILE A 411 -5.12 -7.41 7.11
C ILE A 411 -5.13 -8.55 8.13
N ALA A 412 -5.95 -9.58 7.92
CA ALA A 412 -5.90 -10.81 8.71
C ALA A 412 -4.47 -11.39 8.64
N GLY A 413 -3.90 -11.83 9.79
CA GLY A 413 -2.54 -12.36 9.86
C GLY A 413 -1.42 -11.33 9.61
N ASN A 414 -1.75 -10.05 9.39
CA ASN A 414 -0.78 -8.95 9.23
C ASN A 414 0.19 -9.15 8.03
N PHE A 415 -0.30 -9.76 6.93
CA PHE A 415 0.48 -10.08 5.74
C PHE A 415 0.88 -8.87 4.90
N GLU A 416 1.75 -9.12 3.96
CA GLU A 416 2.31 -8.16 3.01
C GLU A 416 1.64 -8.21 1.63
N ASN A 417 1.87 -7.15 0.86
CA ASN A 417 1.64 -7.07 -0.57
C ASN A 417 3.00 -7.11 -1.26
N VAL A 418 3.15 -7.94 -2.28
CA VAL A 418 4.43 -8.15 -2.96
C VAL A 418 4.28 -7.97 -4.46
N GLY A 419 5.18 -7.20 -5.04
CA GLY A 419 5.36 -7.12 -6.48
C GLY A 419 6.48 -8.04 -6.94
N TYR A 420 6.20 -8.83 -7.96
CA TYR A 420 7.12 -9.75 -8.62
C TYR A 420 7.33 -9.31 -10.08
N ALA A 421 8.54 -9.38 -10.59
CA ALA A 421 8.84 -9.00 -11.97
C ALA A 421 9.96 -9.86 -12.56
N LYS A 422 9.99 -9.96 -13.90
CA LYS A 422 11.17 -10.43 -14.62
C LYS A 422 12.35 -9.48 -14.34
N VAL A 423 13.56 -9.97 -14.55
CA VAL A 423 14.75 -9.13 -14.52
C VAL A 423 14.56 -8.00 -15.54
N ASP A 424 14.88 -6.76 -15.14
CA ASP A 424 14.74 -5.52 -15.93
C ASP A 424 13.28 -5.08 -16.25
N LYS A 425 12.25 -5.72 -15.70
CA LYS A 425 10.84 -5.32 -15.83
C LYS A 425 10.21 -4.82 -14.53
N ALA A 426 11.01 -4.67 -13.47
CA ALA A 426 10.55 -4.14 -12.18
C ALA A 426 10.09 -2.68 -12.30
N GLY A 427 9.00 -2.34 -11.62
CA GLY A 427 8.51 -0.97 -11.54
C GLY A 427 9.38 -0.12 -10.60
N ILE A 428 10.17 0.78 -11.16
CA ILE A 428 11.07 1.68 -10.42
C ILE A 428 10.26 2.62 -9.52
N TYR A 429 9.14 3.15 -10.02
CA TYR A 429 8.24 4.01 -9.25
C TYR A 429 7.76 3.34 -7.96
N ASN A 430 7.45 2.03 -8.01
CA ASN A 430 7.02 1.28 -6.83
C ASN A 430 8.13 1.18 -5.78
N ILE A 431 9.38 1.04 -6.19
CA ILE A 431 10.55 1.05 -5.30
C ILE A 431 10.71 2.45 -4.68
N LEU A 432 10.69 3.51 -5.52
CA LEU A 432 10.90 4.88 -5.07
C LEU A 432 9.86 5.37 -4.06
N ILE A 433 8.57 5.00 -4.25
CA ILE A 433 7.51 5.38 -3.31
C ILE A 433 7.64 4.65 -1.96
N MET A 434 8.22 3.42 -1.96
CA MET A 434 8.43 2.64 -0.74
C MET A 434 9.67 3.10 0.02
N GLU A 435 10.78 3.35 -0.66
CA GLU A 435 12.04 3.72 -0.02
C GLU A 435 12.11 5.19 0.39
N GLU A 436 11.30 6.07 -0.20
CA GLU A 436 11.28 7.51 0.09
C GLU A 436 12.67 8.16 -0.01
N LYS A 437 13.48 7.70 -0.97
CA LYS A 437 14.80 8.27 -1.25
C LYS A 437 14.75 9.37 -2.31
N GLN A 438 13.68 9.44 -3.10
CA GLN A 438 13.47 10.41 -4.17
C GLN A 438 12.14 11.13 -4.01
N SER A 439 12.11 12.41 -4.36
CA SER A 439 10.88 13.20 -4.38
C SER A 439 9.90 12.67 -5.44
N ILE A 440 8.61 12.66 -5.10
CA ILE A 440 7.51 12.34 -6.01
C ILE A 440 6.64 13.58 -6.13
N VAL A 441 6.66 14.20 -7.29
CA VAL A 441 5.78 15.34 -7.60
C VAL A 441 4.50 14.79 -8.20
N ALA A 442 3.37 15.19 -7.64
CA ALA A 442 2.08 14.62 -8.01
C ALA A 442 1.11 15.69 -8.52
N ALA A 443 0.40 15.40 -9.60
CA ALA A 443 -0.69 16.21 -10.15
C ALA A 443 -2.00 15.44 -10.16
N GLY A 444 -3.13 16.15 -10.10
CA GLY A 444 -4.48 15.59 -10.13
C GLY A 444 -5.20 15.65 -8.79
N ALA A 445 -6.52 15.48 -8.81
CA ALA A 445 -7.35 15.53 -7.62
C ALA A 445 -6.97 14.40 -6.63
N GLY A 446 -6.76 14.77 -5.37
CA GLY A 446 -6.35 13.85 -4.30
C GLY A 446 -4.92 13.35 -4.40
N ALA A 447 -4.12 13.84 -5.32
CA ALA A 447 -2.71 13.50 -5.43
C ALA A 447 -1.89 14.13 -4.29
N SER A 448 -0.85 13.43 -3.85
CA SER A 448 0.02 13.83 -2.76
C SER A 448 1.47 13.91 -3.24
N THR A 449 2.00 15.10 -3.33
CA THR A 449 3.43 15.34 -3.57
C THR A 449 4.22 15.01 -2.31
N LYS A 450 5.32 14.28 -2.46
CA LYS A 450 6.28 13.98 -1.40
C LYS A 450 7.63 14.59 -1.77
N VAL A 451 8.07 15.59 -1.04
CA VAL A 451 9.39 16.18 -1.20
C VAL A 451 10.34 15.56 -0.17
N VAL A 452 11.42 14.95 -0.64
CA VAL A 452 12.49 14.40 0.19
C VAL A 452 13.55 15.48 0.36
N LEU A 453 13.77 15.90 1.60
CA LEU A 453 14.78 16.90 1.94
C LEU A 453 16.13 16.23 2.24
N PRO A 454 17.26 16.90 1.97
CA PRO A 454 18.59 16.42 2.34
C PRO A 454 18.88 16.56 3.85
N TYR A 455 17.98 17.15 4.63
CA TYR A 455 18.08 17.38 6.07
C TYR A 455 16.74 17.07 6.76
N GLU A 456 16.81 16.82 8.06
CA GLU A 456 15.60 16.61 8.87
C GLU A 456 15.04 17.91 9.41
N ILE A 457 13.70 18.00 9.41
CA ILE A 457 12.91 19.09 9.98
C ILE A 457 11.96 18.54 11.06
N PRO A 458 11.47 19.35 12.00
CA PRO A 458 10.37 18.93 12.87
C PRO A 458 9.15 18.55 12.04
N ALA A 459 8.63 17.34 12.27
CA ALA A 459 7.48 16.86 11.52
C ALA A 459 6.26 17.79 11.72
N PRO A 460 5.63 18.29 10.66
CA PRO A 460 4.48 19.18 10.76
C PRO A 460 3.38 18.60 11.66
N GLY A 461 2.91 19.38 12.63
CA GLY A 461 1.88 18.97 13.58
C GLY A 461 2.33 17.97 14.66
N SER A 462 3.60 17.60 14.72
CA SER A 462 4.13 16.70 15.76
C SER A 462 4.28 17.42 17.11
N LYS A 463 3.51 16.99 18.10
CA LYS A 463 3.64 17.47 19.49
C LYS A 463 4.83 16.84 20.25
N ASN A 464 5.45 15.80 19.69
CA ASN A 464 6.44 14.95 20.37
C ASN A 464 7.87 15.15 19.87
N GLY A 465 8.16 16.22 19.13
CA GLY A 465 9.49 16.51 18.59
C GLY A 465 9.98 15.48 17.56
N ARG A 466 9.08 14.80 16.86
CA ARG A 466 9.43 13.87 15.78
C ARG A 466 10.08 14.65 14.64
N MET A 467 11.24 14.20 14.20
CA MET A 467 11.91 14.71 13.01
C MET A 467 11.50 13.93 11.77
N THR A 468 11.55 14.59 10.61
CA THR A 468 11.30 14.00 9.30
C THR A 468 12.09 14.75 8.24
N ASN A 469 12.52 14.05 7.21
CA ASN A 469 13.06 14.66 6.00
C ASN A 469 12.01 14.70 4.85
N LEU A 470 10.72 14.45 5.17
CA LEU A 470 9.66 14.36 4.17
C LEU A 470 8.61 15.44 4.38
N ILE A 471 8.38 16.25 3.36
CA ILE A 471 7.26 17.18 3.27
C ILE A 471 6.18 16.59 2.36
N ARG A 472 4.90 16.84 2.70
CA ARG A 472 3.76 16.46 1.87
C ARG A 472 2.98 17.69 1.47
N ILE A 473 2.63 17.75 0.17
CA ILE A 473 1.78 18.81 -0.38
C ILE A 473 0.57 18.08 -1.01
N GLU A 474 -0.59 18.30 -0.42
CA GLU A 474 -1.81 17.57 -0.77
C GLU A 474 -2.70 18.42 -1.68
N ASN A 475 -3.16 17.82 -2.79
CA ASN A 475 -4.26 18.37 -3.55
C ASN A 475 -5.61 18.02 -2.89
N VAL A 476 -6.61 18.88 -3.10
CA VAL A 476 -7.98 18.55 -2.69
C VAL A 476 -8.47 17.27 -3.35
N ARG A 477 -9.26 16.48 -2.62
CA ARG A 477 -9.73 15.18 -3.11
C ARG A 477 -10.91 15.30 -4.05
N ASP A 478 -11.80 16.24 -3.76
CA ASP A 478 -12.99 16.45 -4.61
C ASP A 478 -12.60 16.99 -5.98
N VAL A 479 -13.13 16.38 -7.03
CA VAL A 479 -12.81 16.71 -8.42
C VAL A 479 -13.32 18.10 -8.78
N GLY A 480 -14.52 18.47 -8.32
CA GLY A 480 -15.10 19.80 -8.59
C GLY A 480 -14.30 20.92 -7.91
N GLU A 481 -13.87 20.68 -6.67
CA GLU A 481 -12.98 21.62 -5.95
C GLU A 481 -11.59 21.68 -6.61
N TYR A 482 -11.06 20.56 -7.08
CA TYR A 482 -9.78 20.56 -7.79
C TYR A 482 -9.82 21.44 -9.02
N ILE A 483 -10.85 21.28 -9.86
CA ILE A 483 -11.04 22.10 -11.08
C ILE A 483 -11.16 23.58 -10.72
N SER A 484 -12.01 23.92 -9.76
CA SER A 484 -12.30 25.32 -9.41
C SER A 484 -11.19 26.02 -8.64
N ARG A 485 -10.35 25.24 -7.93
CA ARG A 485 -9.26 25.76 -7.06
C ARG A 485 -7.88 25.37 -7.59
N ILE A 486 -7.75 25.17 -8.90
CA ILE A 486 -6.48 24.72 -9.47
C ILE A 486 -5.32 25.68 -9.19
N ASP A 487 -5.58 26.99 -9.20
CA ASP A 487 -4.56 28.01 -8.90
C ASP A 487 -4.04 27.88 -7.48
N GLU A 488 -4.90 27.56 -6.51
CA GLU A 488 -4.49 27.30 -5.13
C GLU A 488 -3.64 26.03 -5.02
N MET A 489 -3.95 24.96 -5.80
CA MET A 489 -3.10 23.74 -5.82
C MET A 489 -1.70 24.04 -6.36
N ILE A 490 -1.63 24.90 -7.35
CA ILE A 490 -0.36 25.39 -7.94
C ILE A 490 0.41 26.23 -6.92
N GLU A 491 -0.25 27.19 -6.24
CA GLU A 491 0.35 28.02 -5.20
C GLU A 491 0.95 27.19 -4.06
N ARG A 492 0.20 26.21 -3.51
CA ARG A 492 0.70 25.28 -2.48
C ARG A 492 1.96 24.53 -2.91
N LYS A 493 2.06 24.16 -4.20
CA LYS A 493 3.26 23.53 -4.74
C LYS A 493 4.41 24.54 -4.87
N GLY A 494 4.12 25.76 -5.28
CA GLY A 494 5.10 26.85 -5.36
C GLY A 494 5.76 27.16 -4.02
N GLU A 495 5.01 27.02 -2.91
CA GLU A 495 5.52 27.25 -1.56
C GLU A 495 6.42 26.14 -1.00
N GLY A 496 6.28 24.89 -1.53
CA GLY A 496 6.93 23.73 -0.90
C GLY A 496 7.80 22.88 -1.82
N LEU A 497 7.80 23.13 -3.12
CA LEU A 497 8.54 22.33 -4.09
C LEU A 497 9.93 22.93 -4.33
N TRP A 498 10.99 22.14 -4.12
CA TRP A 498 12.39 22.49 -4.39
C TRP A 498 12.99 23.63 -3.53
N HIS A 499 12.46 23.90 -2.33
CA HIS A 499 12.97 24.93 -1.40
C HIS A 499 13.85 24.37 -0.31
#